data_751d39e587c350e651664425229d2c8b
#
_entry.id   751d39e587c350e651664425229d2c8b
#
_cell.length_a   1.000
_cell.length_b   1.000
_cell.length_c   1.000
_cell.angle_alpha   90.00
_cell.angle_beta   90.00
_cell.angle_gamma   90.00
#
_symmetry.space_group_name_H-M   'P 1'
#
loop_
_entity.id
_entity.type
_entity.pdbx_description
1 polymer ?
#
loop_
_entity_poly.entity_id
_entity_poly.type
_entity_poly.pdbx_seq_one_letter_code
_entity_poly.pdbx_strand_id
1 'polypeptide(L)'
;MIEYLIVILASSLFGLQHSGLSSLRVKESIIDRWGKQGYSRIFTTTSIITLLIAFLSMNFWNWIYFITQPTLLQPVLFISGIILGLTGAIMAIMASRVISVSTVADMRTDRKAELVTDGIYSRIRHPLYLATILVLLAVILIYPFPIVAVFSLCLMTYTMIGAYFEERKLVRHYGDEYLQYKKNAGFILPKIR
;
A
#
# COMPACT_ATOMS: atom_id res chain seq x y z
N MET A 1 -0.76 -25.31 9.86
CA MET A 1 -1.73 -24.98 8.80
C MET A 1 -2.75 -23.94 9.27
N ILE A 2 -3.34 -24.09 10.45
CA ILE A 2 -4.35 -23.16 10.98
C ILE A 2 -3.81 -21.72 11.15
N GLU A 3 -2.55 -21.55 11.52
CA GLU A 3 -1.88 -20.25 11.70
C GLU A 3 -1.85 -19.44 10.38
N TYR A 4 -1.50 -20.08 9.27
CA TYR A 4 -1.53 -19.42 7.95
C TYR A 4 -2.94 -18.98 7.55
N LEU A 5 -3.95 -19.82 7.85
CA LEU A 5 -5.34 -19.46 7.57
C LEU A 5 -5.77 -18.24 8.39
N ILE A 6 -5.38 -18.17 9.66
CA ILE A 6 -5.67 -17.01 10.53
C ILE A 6 -5.04 -15.74 9.96
N VAL A 7 -3.78 -15.79 9.51
CA VAL A 7 -3.08 -14.65 8.89
C VAL A 7 -3.78 -14.22 7.60
N ILE A 8 -4.18 -15.16 6.74
CA ILE A 8 -4.90 -14.87 5.50
C ILE A 8 -6.24 -14.20 5.80
N LEU A 9 -7.01 -14.73 6.75
CA LEU A 9 -8.32 -14.16 7.12
C LEU A 9 -8.17 -12.76 7.73
N ALA A 10 -7.21 -12.56 8.64
CA ALA A 10 -6.96 -11.27 9.27
C ALA A 10 -6.46 -10.22 8.24
N SER A 11 -5.57 -10.61 7.33
CA SER A 11 -5.11 -9.73 6.23
C SER A 11 -6.24 -9.41 5.25
N SER A 12 -7.11 -10.38 4.98
CA SER A 12 -8.30 -10.16 4.14
C SER A 12 -9.30 -9.22 4.80
N LEU A 13 -9.49 -9.33 6.12
CA LEU A 13 -10.33 -8.42 6.91
C LEU A 13 -9.81 -6.98 6.81
N PHE A 14 -8.49 -6.77 6.95
CA PHE A 14 -7.88 -5.46 6.72
C PHE A 14 -8.20 -4.93 5.32
N GLY A 15 -7.97 -5.73 4.28
CA GLY A 15 -8.22 -5.33 2.89
C GLY A 15 -9.69 -4.98 2.63
N LEU A 16 -10.63 -5.76 3.13
CA LEU A 16 -12.07 -5.53 2.98
C LEU A 16 -12.51 -4.26 3.73
N GLN A 17 -12.06 -4.08 4.98
CA GLN A 17 -12.37 -2.90 5.78
C GLN A 17 -11.82 -1.63 5.12
N HIS A 18 -10.54 -1.63 4.74
CA HIS A 18 -9.87 -0.48 4.14
C HIS A 18 -10.50 -0.08 2.79
N SER A 19 -10.74 -1.05 1.91
CA SER A 19 -11.41 -0.81 0.63
C SER A 19 -12.87 -0.43 0.78
N GLY A 20 -13.58 -1.05 1.72
CA GLY A 20 -14.98 -0.75 2.02
C GLY A 20 -15.17 0.70 2.45
N LEU A 21 -14.38 1.16 3.42
CA LEU A 21 -14.45 2.54 3.89
C LEU A 21 -13.93 3.57 2.86
N SER A 22 -13.00 3.18 1.97
CA SER A 22 -12.53 4.06 0.90
C SER A 22 -13.46 4.12 -0.31
N SER A 23 -14.52 3.28 -0.35
CA SER A 23 -15.51 3.33 -1.42
C SER A 23 -16.29 4.65 -1.39
N LEU A 24 -16.58 5.23 -2.56
CA LEU A 24 -17.21 6.56 -2.66
C LEU A 24 -18.52 6.65 -1.86
N ARG A 25 -19.40 5.65 -2.02
CA ARG A 25 -20.70 5.62 -1.33
C ARG A 25 -20.58 5.64 0.20
N VAL A 26 -19.70 4.80 0.76
CA VAL A 26 -19.49 4.72 2.22
C VAL A 26 -18.80 5.97 2.73
N LYS A 27 -17.77 6.44 2.03
CA LYS A 27 -17.05 7.68 2.33
C LYS A 27 -18.03 8.86 2.39
N GLU A 28 -18.91 8.98 1.41
CA GLU A 28 -19.93 10.02 1.34
C GLU A 28 -20.88 9.97 2.53
N SER A 29 -21.46 8.82 2.79
CA SER A 29 -22.38 8.66 3.92
C SER A 29 -21.74 9.02 5.26
N ILE A 30 -20.48 8.67 5.48
CA ILE A 30 -19.78 8.99 6.72
C ILE A 30 -19.46 10.48 6.82
N ILE A 31 -19.03 11.12 5.71
CA ILE A 31 -18.72 12.55 5.70
C ILE A 31 -19.99 13.38 5.92
N ASP A 32 -21.12 12.99 5.32
CA ASP A 32 -22.39 13.70 5.48
C ASP A 32 -22.88 13.68 6.95
N ARG A 33 -22.55 12.59 7.68
CA ARG A 33 -22.98 12.43 9.08
C ARG A 33 -21.99 13.02 10.10
N TRP A 34 -20.68 12.89 9.86
CA TRP A 34 -19.63 13.23 10.83
C TRP A 34 -18.55 14.17 10.29
N GLY A 35 -18.72 14.69 9.10
CA GLY A 35 -17.78 15.59 8.44
C GLY A 35 -16.50 14.90 7.97
N LYS A 36 -15.66 15.65 7.25
CA LYS A 36 -14.38 15.15 6.72
C LYS A 36 -13.43 14.66 7.82
N GLN A 37 -13.34 15.36 8.95
CA GLN A 37 -12.50 14.97 10.08
C GLN A 37 -12.99 13.67 10.75
N GLY A 38 -14.31 13.50 10.90
CA GLY A 38 -14.90 12.26 11.41
C GLY A 38 -14.55 11.07 10.52
N TYR A 39 -14.73 11.21 9.21
CA TYR A 39 -14.32 10.18 8.25
C TYR A 39 -12.82 9.85 8.38
N SER A 40 -11.95 10.85 8.39
CA SER A 40 -10.50 10.63 8.50
C SER A 40 -10.13 9.87 9.77
N ARG A 41 -10.72 10.22 10.93
CA ARG A 41 -10.47 9.52 12.20
C ARG A 41 -10.95 8.07 12.14
N ILE A 42 -12.18 7.83 11.69
CA ILE A 42 -12.74 6.47 11.57
C ILE A 42 -11.88 5.63 10.63
N PHE A 43 -11.61 6.14 9.43
CA PHE A 43 -10.81 5.43 8.43
C PHE A 43 -9.43 5.07 8.97
N THR A 44 -8.69 6.05 9.52
CA THR A 44 -7.33 5.83 10.03
C THR A 44 -7.32 4.87 11.22
N THR A 45 -8.20 5.10 12.22
CA THR A 45 -8.22 4.27 13.43
C THR A 45 -8.58 2.82 13.11
N THR A 46 -9.63 2.59 12.32
CA THR A 46 -10.05 1.23 11.99
C THR A 46 -9.04 0.54 11.07
N SER A 47 -8.39 1.26 10.16
CA SER A 47 -7.32 0.69 9.32
C SER A 47 -6.09 0.30 10.14
N ILE A 48 -5.70 1.12 11.12
CA ILE A 48 -4.61 0.78 12.05
C ILE A 48 -4.98 -0.45 12.88
N ILE A 49 -6.18 -0.50 13.44
CA ILE A 49 -6.63 -1.63 14.27
C ILE A 49 -6.63 -2.93 13.45
N THR A 50 -7.22 -2.93 12.27
CA THR A 50 -7.30 -4.15 11.44
C THR A 50 -5.94 -4.57 10.90
N LEU A 51 -5.04 -3.63 10.58
CA LEU A 51 -3.67 -3.93 10.20
C LEU A 51 -2.87 -4.52 11.39
N LEU A 52 -3.06 -3.97 12.60
CA LEU A 52 -2.46 -4.53 13.82
C LEU A 52 -2.98 -5.95 14.11
N ILE A 53 -4.26 -6.19 13.93
CA ILE A 53 -4.83 -7.55 14.06
C ILE A 53 -4.17 -8.49 13.07
N ALA A 54 -4.02 -8.08 11.80
CA ALA A 54 -3.35 -8.87 10.78
C ALA A 54 -1.87 -9.12 11.12
N PHE A 55 -1.17 -8.12 11.63
CA PHE A 55 0.21 -8.23 12.07
C PHE A 55 0.36 -9.17 13.28
N LEU A 56 -0.44 -8.98 14.32
CA LEU A 56 -0.39 -9.81 15.53
C LEU A 56 -0.85 -11.25 15.26
N SER A 57 -1.69 -11.47 14.26
CA SER A 57 -2.15 -12.81 13.86
C SER A 57 -1.01 -13.72 13.39
N MET A 58 0.13 -13.17 12.96
CA MET A 58 1.32 -13.97 12.64
C MET A 58 1.87 -14.71 13.85
N ASN A 59 1.61 -14.21 15.08
CA ASN A 59 2.21 -14.70 16.32
C ASN A 59 3.74 -14.90 16.21
N PHE A 60 4.39 -13.98 15.51
CA PHE A 60 5.82 -14.01 15.22
C PHE A 60 6.54 -13.02 16.13
N TRP A 61 7.46 -13.52 16.96
CA TRP A 61 8.14 -12.71 17.96
C TRP A 61 9.66 -12.70 17.79
N ASN A 62 10.19 -13.42 16.80
CA ASN A 62 11.64 -13.55 16.58
C ASN A 62 12.22 -12.41 15.71
N TRP A 63 11.84 -11.16 16.03
CA TRP A 63 12.24 -9.97 15.26
C TRP A 63 13.72 -9.65 15.31
N ILE A 64 14.44 -10.15 16.32
CA ILE A 64 15.89 -9.95 16.49
C ILE A 64 16.66 -11.25 16.27
N TYR A 65 16.12 -12.17 15.47
CA TYR A 65 16.74 -13.48 15.22
C TYR A 65 18.21 -13.38 14.74
N PHE A 66 18.53 -12.34 13.97
CA PHE A 66 19.88 -12.08 13.47
C PHE A 66 20.90 -11.78 14.58
N ILE A 67 20.44 -11.44 15.81
CA ILE A 67 21.26 -11.30 17.02
C ILE A 67 21.19 -12.57 17.86
N THR A 68 19.99 -13.09 18.09
CA THR A 68 19.74 -14.23 19.01
C THR A 68 20.06 -15.59 18.40
N GLN A 69 19.96 -15.69 17.07
CA GLN A 69 20.17 -16.92 16.29
C GLN A 69 20.94 -16.60 14.99
N PRO A 70 22.20 -16.10 15.11
CA PRO A 70 22.96 -15.63 13.94
C PRO A 70 23.22 -16.72 12.89
N THR A 71 23.11 -18.00 13.26
CA THR A 71 23.22 -19.13 12.33
C THR A 71 22.07 -19.20 11.31
N LEU A 72 20.93 -18.58 11.61
CA LEU A 72 19.80 -18.46 10.68
C LEU A 72 19.94 -17.28 9.72
N LEU A 73 20.88 -16.37 9.98
CA LEU A 73 21.11 -15.21 9.15
C LEU A 73 21.67 -15.63 7.79
N GLN A 74 21.01 -15.22 6.74
CA GLN A 74 21.51 -15.30 5.37
C GLN A 74 21.95 -13.90 4.91
N PRO A 75 23.26 -13.59 4.96
CA PRO A 75 23.73 -12.20 4.78
C PRO A 75 23.31 -11.59 3.45
N VAL A 76 23.30 -12.38 2.36
CA VAL A 76 22.90 -11.91 1.03
C VAL A 76 21.43 -11.47 1.02
N LEU A 77 20.53 -12.29 1.57
CA LEU A 77 19.09 -11.94 1.66
C LEU A 77 18.87 -10.74 2.57
N PHE A 78 19.53 -10.71 3.72
CA PHE A 78 19.42 -9.63 4.69
C PHE A 78 19.87 -8.29 4.10
N ILE A 79 21.05 -8.22 3.47
CA ILE A 79 21.58 -7.01 2.85
C ILE A 79 20.68 -6.59 1.67
N SER A 80 20.25 -7.52 0.83
CA SER A 80 19.33 -7.25 -0.28
C SER A 80 18.00 -6.69 0.24
N GLY A 81 17.49 -7.22 1.34
CA GLY A 81 16.29 -6.73 2.00
C GLY A 81 16.45 -5.30 2.51
N ILE A 82 17.58 -4.98 3.16
CA ILE A 82 17.87 -3.60 3.60
C ILE A 82 17.89 -2.63 2.40
N ILE A 83 18.60 -2.99 1.33
CA ILE A 83 18.67 -2.13 0.12
C ILE A 83 17.28 -1.92 -0.47
N LEU A 84 16.49 -2.99 -0.57
CA LEU A 84 15.15 -2.93 -1.14
C LEU A 84 14.20 -2.09 -0.26
N GLY A 85 14.28 -2.24 1.06
CA GLY A 85 13.49 -1.47 2.03
C GLY A 85 13.82 0.02 1.99
N LEU A 86 15.11 0.37 1.94
CA LEU A 86 15.55 1.76 1.79
C LEU A 86 15.06 2.35 0.45
N THR A 87 15.15 1.58 -0.63
CA THR A 87 14.65 2.01 -1.95
C THR A 87 13.14 2.29 -1.89
N GLY A 88 12.36 1.39 -1.27
CA GLY A 88 10.92 1.57 -1.08
C GLY A 88 10.60 2.80 -0.22
N ALA A 89 11.33 3.00 0.88
CA ALA A 89 11.15 4.16 1.75
C ALA A 89 11.46 5.49 1.01
N ILE A 90 12.54 5.56 0.26
CA ILE A 90 12.90 6.74 -0.56
C ILE A 90 11.80 7.01 -1.58
N MET A 91 11.32 5.99 -2.28
CA MET A 91 10.22 6.13 -3.24
C MET A 91 8.93 6.63 -2.59
N ALA A 92 8.59 6.12 -1.41
CA ALA A 92 7.42 6.58 -0.66
C ALA A 92 7.54 8.06 -0.29
N ILE A 93 8.71 8.50 0.17
CA ILE A 93 8.97 9.91 0.49
C ILE A 93 8.87 10.78 -0.78
N MET A 94 9.45 10.35 -1.90
CA MET A 94 9.39 11.09 -3.15
C MET A 94 7.94 11.22 -3.64
N ALA A 95 7.17 10.14 -3.60
CA ALA A 95 5.78 10.14 -4.03
C ALA A 95 4.89 11.03 -3.13
N SER A 96 5.09 10.96 -1.81
CA SER A 96 4.32 11.75 -0.83
C SER A 96 4.59 13.25 -0.89
N ARG A 97 5.76 13.66 -1.42
CA ARG A 97 6.09 15.09 -1.61
C ARG A 97 5.31 15.71 -2.77
N VAL A 98 4.93 14.90 -3.75
CA VAL A 98 4.20 15.37 -4.95
C VAL A 98 2.69 15.35 -4.72
N ILE A 99 2.19 14.29 -4.08
CA ILE A 99 0.76 14.17 -3.74
C ILE A 99 0.60 14.26 -2.22
N SER A 100 0.02 15.36 -1.75
CA SER A 100 -0.42 15.44 -0.37
C SER A 100 -1.51 14.39 -0.10
N VAL A 101 -1.44 13.72 1.05
CA VAL A 101 -2.48 12.77 1.49
C VAL A 101 -3.84 13.46 1.56
N SER A 102 -3.88 14.77 1.82
CA SER A 102 -5.09 15.59 1.77
C SER A 102 -5.68 15.68 0.36
N THR A 103 -4.86 15.71 -0.68
CA THR A 103 -5.31 15.78 -2.08
C THR A 103 -6.03 14.49 -2.49
N VAL A 104 -5.55 13.33 -2.04
CA VAL A 104 -6.24 12.04 -2.25
C VAL A 104 -7.56 11.98 -1.48
N ALA A 105 -7.60 12.60 -0.30
CA ALA A 105 -8.83 12.70 0.49
C ALA A 105 -9.84 13.72 -0.09
N ASP A 106 -9.36 14.74 -0.81
CA ASP A 106 -10.14 15.84 -1.36
C ASP A 106 -10.72 15.58 -2.77
N MET A 107 -10.51 14.39 -3.36
CA MET A 107 -11.17 14.00 -4.63
C MET A 107 -12.71 14.09 -4.60
N ARG A 108 -13.28 14.66 -3.55
CA ARG A 108 -14.71 14.86 -3.33
C ARG A 108 -15.16 16.32 -3.44
N THR A 109 -14.27 17.25 -3.61
CA THR A 109 -14.69 18.64 -3.89
C THR A 109 -15.01 18.76 -5.37
N ASP A 110 -16.03 19.55 -5.72
CA ASP A 110 -16.50 19.86 -7.09
C ASP A 110 -15.41 20.47 -8.01
N ARG A 111 -14.22 20.66 -7.51
CA ARG A 111 -13.02 20.99 -8.29
C ARG A 111 -12.33 19.71 -8.70
N LYS A 112 -12.25 19.44 -10.01
CA LYS A 112 -11.33 18.48 -10.58
C LYS A 112 -9.94 18.82 -10.05
N ALA A 113 -9.40 18.00 -9.11
CA ALA A 113 -8.01 18.11 -8.77
C ALA A 113 -7.21 17.84 -10.06
N GLU A 114 -6.18 18.64 -10.32
CA GLU A 114 -5.31 18.43 -11.49
C GLU A 114 -4.69 17.03 -11.42
N LEU A 115 -4.60 16.37 -12.56
CA LEU A 115 -3.92 15.07 -12.66
C LEU A 115 -2.43 15.27 -12.41
N VAL A 116 -1.91 14.66 -11.35
CA VAL A 116 -0.49 14.73 -11.00
C VAL A 116 0.30 13.80 -11.92
N THR A 117 1.17 14.36 -12.73
CA THR A 117 2.02 13.64 -13.69
C THR A 117 3.51 13.96 -13.53
N ASP A 118 3.88 14.78 -12.55
CA ASP A 118 5.23 15.29 -12.34
C ASP A 118 6.10 14.42 -11.42
N GLY A 119 7.40 14.69 -11.41
CA GLY A 119 8.34 14.01 -10.54
C GLY A 119 8.38 12.51 -10.82
N ILE A 120 8.23 11.67 -9.78
CA ILE A 120 8.22 10.21 -9.90
C ILE A 120 7.01 9.72 -10.69
N TYR A 121 5.89 10.48 -10.67
CA TYR A 121 4.67 10.14 -11.41
C TYR A 121 4.85 10.27 -12.93
N SER A 122 5.83 11.02 -13.42
CA SER A 122 6.13 11.07 -14.87
C SER A 122 6.58 9.73 -15.46
N ARG A 123 7.06 8.81 -14.61
CA ARG A 123 7.56 7.49 -15.03
C ARG A 123 6.70 6.33 -14.56
N ILE A 124 6.08 6.46 -13.37
CA ILE A 124 5.32 5.40 -12.71
C ILE A 124 4.00 6.00 -12.22
N ARG A 125 2.88 5.41 -12.58
CA ARG A 125 1.55 5.91 -12.17
C ARG A 125 1.21 5.61 -10.72
N HIS A 126 1.74 4.51 -10.19
CA HIS A 126 1.46 4.06 -8.83
C HIS A 126 2.74 3.89 -7.98
N PRO A 127 3.53 4.95 -7.78
CA PRO A 127 4.82 4.84 -7.08
C PRO A 127 4.68 4.47 -5.60
N LEU A 128 3.61 4.90 -4.91
CA LEU A 128 3.34 4.51 -3.52
C LEU A 128 3.03 3.01 -3.41
N TYR A 129 2.30 2.45 -4.37
CA TYR A 129 2.03 1.02 -4.40
C TYR A 129 3.31 0.21 -4.66
N LEU A 130 4.18 0.69 -5.57
CA LEU A 130 5.50 0.06 -5.77
C LEU A 130 6.34 0.15 -4.49
N ALA A 131 6.39 1.29 -3.84
CA ALA A 131 7.11 1.47 -2.58
C ALA A 131 6.62 0.47 -1.51
N THR A 132 5.31 0.29 -1.35
CA THR A 132 4.73 -0.70 -0.45
C THR A 132 5.17 -2.13 -0.80
N ILE A 133 5.13 -2.50 -2.07
CA ILE A 133 5.57 -3.82 -2.55
C ILE A 133 7.06 -4.04 -2.24
N LEU A 134 7.92 -3.04 -2.48
CA LEU A 134 9.35 -3.11 -2.20
C LEU A 134 9.62 -3.31 -0.70
N VAL A 135 8.90 -2.59 0.16
CA VAL A 135 9.01 -2.75 1.62
C VAL A 135 8.54 -4.14 2.07
N LEU A 136 7.43 -4.65 1.52
CA LEU A 136 6.95 -5.99 1.86
C LEU A 136 7.90 -7.10 1.37
N LEU A 137 8.50 -6.93 0.19
CA LEU A 137 9.57 -7.82 -0.29
C LEU A 137 10.81 -7.75 0.60
N ALA A 138 11.19 -6.54 1.03
CA ALA A 138 12.29 -6.35 1.98
C ALA A 138 12.04 -7.11 3.30
N VAL A 139 10.81 -7.04 3.81
CA VAL A 139 10.41 -7.79 5.02
C VAL A 139 10.56 -9.30 4.83
N ILE A 140 10.17 -9.85 3.68
CA ILE A 140 10.37 -11.28 3.37
C ILE A 140 11.85 -11.65 3.33
N LEU A 141 12.70 -10.78 2.75
CA LEU A 141 14.13 -11.06 2.62
C LEU A 141 14.88 -10.94 3.96
N ILE A 142 14.49 -9.94 4.78
CA ILE A 142 15.06 -9.75 6.11
C ILE A 142 14.58 -10.84 7.08
N TYR A 143 13.32 -11.24 6.98
CA TYR A 143 12.68 -12.24 7.83
C TYR A 143 12.19 -13.43 6.99
N PRO A 144 13.09 -14.35 6.60
CA PRO A 144 12.77 -15.46 5.70
C PRO A 144 11.99 -16.59 6.40
N PHE A 145 10.93 -16.22 7.11
CA PHE A 145 10.04 -17.14 7.81
C PHE A 145 8.72 -17.27 7.05
N PRO A 146 8.20 -18.50 6.85
CA PRO A 146 7.01 -18.73 6.04
C PRO A 146 5.78 -17.88 6.46
N ILE A 147 5.59 -17.69 7.76
CA ILE A 147 4.44 -16.92 8.26
C ILE A 147 4.53 -15.43 7.89
N VAL A 148 5.75 -14.86 7.92
CA VAL A 148 6.02 -13.48 7.48
C VAL A 148 5.83 -13.35 5.97
N ALA A 149 6.26 -14.36 5.21
CA ALA A 149 6.05 -14.39 3.77
C ALA A 149 4.55 -14.43 3.42
N VAL A 150 3.75 -15.26 4.09
CA VAL A 150 2.29 -15.32 3.87
C VAL A 150 1.63 -13.97 4.16
N PHE A 151 1.94 -13.35 5.30
CA PHE A 151 1.42 -12.01 5.64
C PHE A 151 1.77 -10.97 4.56
N SER A 152 3.05 -10.91 4.19
CA SER A 152 3.53 -9.94 3.19
C SER A 152 2.90 -10.18 1.82
N LEU A 153 2.77 -11.44 1.38
CA LEU A 153 2.13 -11.79 0.11
C LEU A 153 0.64 -11.43 0.09
N CYS A 154 -0.08 -11.61 1.21
CA CYS A 154 -1.47 -11.15 1.31
C CYS A 154 -1.60 -9.64 1.11
N LEU A 155 -0.74 -8.85 1.78
CA LEU A 155 -0.74 -7.40 1.63
C LEU A 155 -0.26 -6.94 0.25
N MET A 156 0.71 -7.61 -0.37
CA MET A 156 1.14 -7.32 -1.74
C MET A 156 0.01 -7.58 -2.73
N THR A 157 -0.68 -8.70 -2.61
CA THR A 157 -1.84 -9.04 -3.43
C THR A 157 -2.94 -7.99 -3.27
N TYR A 158 -3.25 -7.60 -2.04
CA TYR A 158 -4.19 -6.52 -1.76
C TYR A 158 -3.77 -5.21 -2.42
N THR A 159 -2.49 -4.84 -2.31
CA THR A 159 -1.91 -3.63 -2.90
C THR A 159 -2.07 -3.62 -4.43
N MET A 160 -1.80 -4.74 -5.10
CA MET A 160 -1.96 -4.88 -6.55
C MET A 160 -3.43 -4.74 -6.99
N ILE A 161 -4.34 -5.39 -6.28
CA ILE A 161 -5.78 -5.29 -6.53
C ILE A 161 -6.25 -3.84 -6.34
N GLY A 162 -5.78 -3.18 -5.27
CA GLY A 162 -6.08 -1.78 -4.99
C GLY A 162 -5.65 -0.85 -6.12
N ALA A 163 -4.40 -0.98 -6.59
CA ALA A 163 -3.88 -0.20 -7.71
C ALA A 163 -4.71 -0.40 -8.99
N TYR A 164 -5.13 -1.63 -9.28
CA TYR A 164 -5.98 -1.92 -10.44
C TYR A 164 -7.35 -1.24 -10.37
N PHE A 165 -8.00 -1.26 -9.20
CA PHE A 165 -9.28 -0.60 -9.03
C PHE A 165 -9.15 0.93 -9.01
N GLU A 166 -8.04 1.47 -8.50
CA GLU A 166 -7.76 2.90 -8.55
C GLU A 166 -7.60 3.38 -9.99
N GLU A 167 -6.88 2.64 -10.85
CA GLU A 167 -6.80 2.98 -12.28
C GLU A 167 -8.17 3.13 -12.94
N ARG A 168 -9.11 2.24 -12.63
CA ARG A 168 -10.47 2.34 -13.16
C ARG A 168 -11.20 3.61 -12.69
N LYS A 169 -10.98 4.02 -11.44
CA LYS A 169 -11.53 5.27 -10.90
C LYS A 169 -10.91 6.48 -11.60
N LEU A 170 -9.59 6.47 -11.79
CA LEU A 170 -8.87 7.56 -12.43
C LEU A 170 -9.27 7.73 -13.90
N VAL A 171 -9.43 6.64 -14.65
CA VAL A 171 -9.94 6.68 -16.03
C VAL A 171 -11.34 7.30 -16.08
N ARG A 172 -12.24 6.94 -15.16
CA ARG A 172 -13.59 7.52 -15.10
C ARG A 172 -13.58 9.01 -14.71
N HIS A 173 -12.66 9.41 -13.87
CA HIS A 173 -12.58 10.78 -13.35
C HIS A 173 -11.92 11.75 -14.33
N TYR A 174 -10.79 11.35 -14.93
CA TYR A 174 -9.99 12.21 -15.81
C TYR A 174 -10.20 11.96 -17.32
N GLY A 175 -10.81 10.81 -17.68
CA GLY A 175 -11.12 10.49 -19.09
C GLY A 175 -9.87 10.41 -19.96
N ASP A 176 -9.91 11.11 -21.10
CA ASP A 176 -8.85 11.09 -22.12
C ASP A 176 -7.50 11.61 -21.62
N GLU A 177 -7.50 12.55 -20.68
CA GLU A 177 -6.28 13.05 -20.04
C GLU A 177 -5.51 11.92 -19.36
N TYR A 178 -6.20 11.07 -18.58
CA TYR A 178 -5.58 9.91 -17.96
C TYR A 178 -5.14 8.85 -18.98
N LEU A 179 -5.91 8.66 -20.06
CA LEU A 179 -5.53 7.74 -21.13
C LEU A 179 -4.26 8.17 -21.85
N GLN A 180 -4.04 9.47 -22.05
CA GLN A 180 -2.77 10.01 -22.59
C GLN A 180 -1.62 9.80 -21.60
N TYR A 181 -1.85 10.08 -20.32
CA TYR A 181 -0.86 9.81 -19.28
C TYR A 181 -0.42 8.34 -19.23
N LYS A 182 -1.37 7.39 -19.36
CA LYS A 182 -1.09 5.93 -19.43
C LYS A 182 -0.15 5.56 -20.60
N LYS A 183 -0.13 6.31 -21.69
CA LYS A 183 0.79 6.04 -22.80
C LYS A 183 2.22 6.35 -22.42
N ASN A 184 2.47 7.28 -21.51
CA ASN A 184 3.79 7.82 -21.18
C ASN A 184 4.38 7.21 -19.89
N ALA A 185 3.57 6.89 -18.90
CA ALA A 185 3.98 6.34 -17.63
C ALA A 185 3.60 4.86 -17.46
N GLY A 186 4.47 4.07 -16.83
CA GLY A 186 4.21 2.66 -16.53
C GLY A 186 3.21 2.48 -15.37
N PHE A 187 2.62 1.30 -15.23
CA PHE A 187 1.63 1.03 -14.19
C PHE A 187 2.29 1.08 -12.78
N ILE A 188 3.05 0.06 -12.43
CA ILE A 188 3.84 -0.03 -11.20
C ILE A 188 5.33 0.04 -11.52
N LEU A 189 5.77 -0.58 -12.61
CA LEU A 189 7.14 -0.47 -13.09
C LEU A 189 7.26 0.67 -14.10
N PRO A 190 8.42 1.36 -14.18
CA PRO A 190 8.64 2.40 -15.16
C PRO A 190 8.51 1.81 -16.58
N LYS A 191 7.92 2.59 -17.49
CA LYS A 191 7.87 2.21 -18.89
C LYS A 191 9.27 2.36 -19.50
N ILE A 192 9.80 1.26 -20.03
CA ILE A 192 11.03 1.27 -20.79
C ILE A 192 10.70 1.92 -22.15
N ARG A 193 11.40 3.01 -22.46
CA ARG A 193 11.30 3.70 -23.75
C ARG A 193 12.23 3.04 -24.75
#